data_9c301d69f521c5799005ccbb4f0c618f
#
_entry.id   9c301d69f521c5799005ccbb4f0c618f
#
_cell.length_a   1.000
_cell.length_b   1.000
_cell.length_c   1.000
_cell.angle_alpha   90.00
_cell.angle_beta   90.00
_cell.angle_gamma   90.00
#
_symmetry.space_group_name_H-M   'P 1'
#
loop_
_entity.id
_entity.type
_entity.pdbx_description
1 polymer ?
#
loop_
_entity_poly.entity_id
_entity_poly.type
_entity_poly.pdbx_seq_one_letter_code
_entity_poly.pdbx_strand_id
1 'polypeptide(L)'
;MELEIENLTKQYGNKMAIQNVSCTLKAGVIGLLGVNGAGKSTLMRMICGVMKPTSGTIRLDNYPVADTGYRNLLGYLPQDFGYYPDFTGMEFLLYVAALKGLDKKTAIERSENLLEQVNLEKDAKRKIKTYSGGMKRRLGIAQTLLNDPKLIVLDEPTAGLDPKERVRFRHIFEQLGKDHIVLLSTHIVSDIEKCADRILVIKDGQKVFDGTEQEAGNDLESFYLDIFGGED
;
A
#
# COMPACT_ATOMS: atom_id res chain seq x y z
N MET A 1 -9.40 -11.84 9.88
CA MET A 1 -8.02 -11.73 9.38
C MET A 1 -7.35 -10.54 10.03
N GLU A 2 -6.12 -10.74 10.52
CA GLU A 2 -5.37 -9.73 11.27
C GLU A 2 -3.90 -9.74 10.83
N LEU A 3 -3.33 -8.53 10.64
CA LEU A 3 -1.89 -8.34 10.51
C LEU A 3 -1.35 -7.93 11.88
N GLU A 4 -0.55 -8.78 12.48
CA GLU A 4 0.09 -8.56 13.77
C GLU A 4 1.54 -8.12 13.58
N ILE A 5 1.90 -7.02 14.21
CA ILE A 5 3.26 -6.46 14.25
C ILE A 5 3.65 -6.33 15.71
N GLU A 6 4.74 -6.97 16.11
CA GLU A 6 5.17 -7.01 17.51
C GLU A 6 6.62 -6.55 17.65
N ASN A 7 6.84 -5.49 18.44
CA ASN A 7 8.14 -4.96 18.82
C ASN A 7 9.09 -4.77 17.64
N LEU A 8 8.53 -4.34 16.49
CA LEU A 8 9.25 -4.26 15.24
C LEU A 8 10.29 -3.14 15.27
N THR A 9 11.54 -3.51 14.99
CA THR A 9 12.67 -2.58 15.01
C THR A 9 13.53 -2.78 13.76
N LYS A 10 13.99 -1.65 13.18
CA LYS A 10 14.96 -1.64 12.09
C LYS A 10 16.04 -0.61 12.34
N GLN A 11 17.29 -1.10 12.39
CA GLN A 11 18.49 -0.28 12.55
C GLN A 11 19.39 -0.43 11.32
N TYR A 12 19.94 0.67 10.84
CA TYR A 12 20.97 0.75 9.80
C TYR A 12 22.22 1.39 10.39
N GLY A 13 23.24 0.59 10.68
CA GLY A 13 24.41 1.06 11.42
C GLY A 13 23.98 1.72 12.73
N ASN A 14 24.24 3.00 12.91
CA ASN A 14 23.84 3.76 14.11
C ASN A 14 22.47 4.45 13.99
N LYS A 15 21.80 4.38 12.83
CA LYS A 15 20.50 5.04 12.61
C LYS A 15 19.36 4.08 12.89
N MET A 16 18.51 4.42 13.85
CA MET A 16 17.23 3.75 14.07
C MET A 16 16.21 4.26 13.07
N ALA A 17 15.71 3.39 12.19
CA ALA A 17 14.71 3.75 11.19
C ALA A 17 13.29 3.40 11.64
N ILE A 18 13.13 2.34 12.43
CA ILE A 18 11.90 1.94 13.12
C ILE A 18 12.28 1.45 14.52
N GLN A 19 11.52 1.88 15.53
CA GLN A 19 11.82 1.65 16.94
C GLN A 19 10.60 1.06 17.65
N ASN A 20 10.65 -0.24 17.94
CA ASN A 20 9.68 -0.95 18.79
C ASN A 20 8.20 -0.70 18.40
N VAL A 21 7.88 -0.73 17.11
CA VAL A 21 6.52 -0.53 16.63
C VAL A 21 5.71 -1.82 16.82
N SER A 22 4.57 -1.70 17.50
CA SER A 22 3.59 -2.77 17.69
C SER A 22 2.19 -2.30 17.34
N CYS A 23 1.45 -3.06 16.54
CA CYS A 23 0.04 -2.84 16.24
C CYS A 23 -0.60 -4.11 15.66
N THR A 24 -1.93 -4.18 15.75
CA THR A 24 -2.74 -5.20 15.06
C THR A 24 -3.68 -4.50 14.11
N LEU A 25 -3.63 -4.85 12.82
CA LEU A 25 -4.47 -4.26 11.78
C LEU A 25 -5.48 -5.29 11.29
N LYS A 26 -6.74 -4.86 11.13
CA LYS A 26 -7.86 -5.66 10.62
C LYS A 26 -8.31 -5.14 9.27
N ALA A 27 -9.29 -5.82 8.63
CA ALA A 27 -9.91 -5.34 7.41
C ALA A 27 -10.35 -3.88 7.58
N GLY A 28 -10.09 -3.08 6.57
CA GLY A 28 -10.29 -1.64 6.56
C GLY A 28 -9.19 -0.94 5.78
N VAL A 29 -9.38 0.35 5.56
CA VAL A 29 -8.36 1.25 4.99
C VAL A 29 -7.54 1.85 6.13
N ILE A 30 -6.26 1.58 6.13
CA ILE A 30 -5.32 2.08 7.15
C ILE A 30 -4.40 3.12 6.50
N GLY A 31 -4.51 4.37 6.91
CA GLY A 31 -3.63 5.45 6.50
C GLY A 31 -2.35 5.48 7.34
N LEU A 32 -1.19 5.40 6.69
CA LEU A 32 0.12 5.53 7.34
C LEU A 32 0.69 6.93 7.06
N LEU A 33 0.60 7.82 8.03
CA LEU A 33 1.06 9.19 7.95
C LEU A 33 2.47 9.39 8.54
N GLY A 34 3.15 10.41 8.06
CA GLY A 34 4.45 10.85 8.57
C GLY A 34 5.20 11.66 7.53
N VAL A 35 6.14 12.48 7.97
CA VAL A 35 7.01 13.24 7.07
C VAL A 35 7.95 12.34 6.26
N ASN A 36 8.60 12.91 5.26
CA ASN A 36 9.64 12.19 4.51
C ASN A 36 10.79 11.80 5.45
N GLY A 37 11.19 10.53 5.39
CA GLY A 37 12.24 10.01 6.28
C GLY A 37 11.74 9.50 7.64
N ALA A 38 10.45 9.66 8.00
CA ALA A 38 9.89 9.17 9.27
C ALA A 38 9.96 7.65 9.46
N GLY A 39 10.20 6.87 8.41
CA GLY A 39 10.30 5.40 8.48
C GLY A 39 9.18 4.64 7.78
N LYS A 40 8.17 5.32 7.18
CA LYS A 40 7.01 4.70 6.53
C LYS A 40 7.40 3.60 5.52
N SER A 41 8.20 3.94 4.52
CA SER A 41 8.62 2.95 3.49
C SER A 41 9.46 1.82 4.07
N THR A 42 10.24 2.08 5.15
CA THR A 42 10.98 1.03 5.86
C THR A 42 10.01 0.05 6.54
N LEU A 43 9.00 0.56 7.24
CA LEU A 43 7.95 -0.24 7.86
C LEU A 43 7.22 -1.09 6.81
N MET A 44 6.77 -0.46 5.73
CA MET A 44 6.05 -1.15 4.65
C MET A 44 6.91 -2.23 3.98
N ARG A 45 8.20 -1.98 3.71
CA ARG A 45 9.12 -2.99 3.15
C ARG A 45 9.33 -4.19 4.08
N MET A 46 9.32 -3.98 5.40
CA MET A 46 9.34 -5.07 6.37
C MET A 46 8.03 -5.86 6.35
N ILE A 47 6.89 -5.19 6.34
CA ILE A 47 5.55 -5.80 6.21
C ILE A 47 5.46 -6.61 4.91
N CYS A 48 6.02 -6.13 3.81
CA CYS A 48 6.03 -6.85 2.53
C CYS A 48 7.07 -7.98 2.46
N GLY A 49 7.86 -8.20 3.52
CA GLY A 49 8.91 -9.22 3.52
C GLY A 49 10.08 -8.92 2.57
N VAL A 50 10.14 -7.71 2.01
CA VAL A 50 11.24 -7.23 1.14
C VAL A 50 12.48 -6.91 1.98
N MET A 51 12.25 -6.56 3.25
CA MET A 51 13.31 -6.19 4.17
C MET A 51 13.16 -6.96 5.48
N LYS A 52 14.26 -7.57 5.95
CA LYS A 52 14.29 -8.25 7.25
C LYS A 52 14.39 -7.22 8.38
N PRO A 53 13.56 -7.30 9.43
CA PRO A 53 13.69 -6.49 10.63
C PRO A 53 14.98 -6.83 11.38
N THR A 54 15.46 -5.91 12.23
CA THR A 54 16.54 -6.15 13.18
C THR A 54 16.04 -7.00 14.34
N SER A 55 14.81 -6.70 14.82
CA SER A 55 14.11 -7.50 15.84
C SER A 55 12.59 -7.32 15.69
N GLY A 56 11.83 -8.13 16.41
CA GLY A 56 10.37 -8.16 16.33
C GLY A 56 9.83 -9.12 15.29
N THR A 57 8.51 -9.26 15.22
CA THR A 57 7.82 -10.22 14.36
C THR A 57 6.69 -9.56 13.58
N ILE A 58 6.37 -10.13 12.41
CA ILE A 58 5.24 -9.78 11.57
C ILE A 58 4.54 -11.07 11.17
N ARG A 59 3.21 -11.11 11.34
CA ARG A 59 2.37 -12.25 10.97
C ARG A 59 1.07 -11.75 10.32
N LEU A 60 0.57 -12.48 9.35
CA LEU A 60 -0.78 -12.33 8.80
C LEU A 60 -1.55 -13.60 9.17
N ASP A 61 -2.46 -13.50 10.13
CA ASP A 61 -3.06 -14.65 10.81
C ASP A 61 -1.97 -15.64 11.28
N ASN A 62 -1.99 -16.87 10.74
CA ASN A 62 -1.02 -17.92 11.10
C ASN A 62 0.29 -17.87 10.28
N TYR A 63 0.43 -16.96 9.31
CA TYR A 63 1.58 -16.92 8.40
C TYR A 63 2.61 -15.89 8.84
N PRO A 64 3.82 -16.29 9.27
CA PRO A 64 4.94 -15.37 9.45
C PRO A 64 5.33 -14.72 8.11
N VAL A 65 5.85 -13.49 8.14
CA VAL A 65 6.24 -12.72 6.93
C VAL A 65 7.24 -13.45 6.01
N ALA A 66 8.04 -14.36 6.55
CA ALA A 66 8.99 -15.16 5.78
C ALA A 66 8.34 -16.32 5.02
N ASP A 67 7.10 -16.68 5.35
CA ASP A 67 6.38 -17.82 4.78
C ASP A 67 5.89 -17.53 3.35
N THR A 68 5.82 -18.57 2.53
CA THR A 68 5.24 -18.48 1.18
C THR A 68 3.73 -18.21 1.24
N GLY A 69 3.03 -18.77 2.24
CA GLY A 69 1.62 -18.51 2.49
C GLY A 69 1.33 -17.03 2.71
N TYR A 70 2.19 -16.33 3.46
CA TYR A 70 2.09 -14.88 3.64
C TYR A 70 2.18 -14.14 2.29
N ARG A 71 3.17 -14.48 1.45
CA ARG A 71 3.38 -13.85 0.14
C ARG A 71 2.23 -14.06 -0.82
N ASN A 72 1.56 -15.21 -0.75
CA ASN A 72 0.38 -15.50 -1.57
C ASN A 72 -0.83 -14.61 -1.20
N LEU A 73 -0.87 -14.10 0.03
CA LEU A 73 -1.91 -13.22 0.54
C LEU A 73 -1.56 -11.72 0.41
N LEU A 74 -0.37 -11.40 -0.13
CA LEU A 74 0.13 -10.03 -0.23
C LEU A 74 0.00 -9.47 -1.64
N GLY A 75 -0.53 -8.23 -1.73
CA GLY A 75 -0.39 -7.34 -2.87
C GLY A 75 0.45 -6.13 -2.49
N TYR A 76 1.49 -5.80 -3.27
CA TYR A 76 2.38 -4.68 -2.97
C TYR A 76 2.59 -3.78 -4.17
N LEU A 77 2.37 -2.47 -3.98
CA LEU A 77 2.73 -1.40 -4.91
C LEU A 77 3.80 -0.52 -4.25
N PRO A 78 5.06 -0.62 -4.66
CA PRO A 78 6.11 0.27 -4.17
C PRO A 78 5.95 1.69 -4.74
N GLN A 79 6.60 2.67 -4.11
CA GLN A 79 6.64 4.06 -4.57
C GLN A 79 7.18 4.15 -6.01
N ASP A 80 8.32 3.49 -6.27
CA ASP A 80 8.90 3.33 -7.60
C ASP A 80 8.46 1.98 -8.17
N PHE A 81 7.39 2.01 -8.94
CA PHE A 81 6.85 0.82 -9.58
C PHE A 81 7.52 0.60 -10.94
N GLY A 82 8.25 -0.51 -11.04
CA GLY A 82 8.89 -0.96 -12.28
C GLY A 82 7.90 -1.63 -13.23
N TYR A 83 7.98 -1.30 -14.51
CA TYR A 83 7.20 -1.92 -15.60
C TYR A 83 8.09 -2.14 -16.81
N TYR A 84 7.63 -3.02 -17.74
CA TYR A 84 8.28 -3.26 -19.01
C TYR A 84 7.72 -2.31 -20.08
N PRO A 85 8.47 -1.28 -20.54
CA PRO A 85 7.93 -0.21 -21.39
C PRO A 85 7.34 -0.70 -22.72
N ASP A 86 7.85 -1.80 -23.25
CA ASP A 86 7.41 -2.36 -24.53
C ASP A 86 6.28 -3.39 -24.41
N PHE A 87 5.90 -3.77 -23.20
CA PHE A 87 4.68 -4.56 -22.96
C PHE A 87 3.45 -3.68 -23.12
N THR A 88 2.35 -4.28 -23.54
CA THR A 88 1.01 -3.69 -23.37
C THR A 88 0.54 -3.86 -21.92
N GLY A 89 -0.50 -3.13 -21.51
CA GLY A 89 -1.07 -3.27 -20.17
C GLY A 89 -1.53 -4.71 -19.90
N MET A 90 -2.18 -5.34 -20.89
CA MET A 90 -2.63 -6.74 -20.79
C MET A 90 -1.44 -7.72 -20.69
N GLU A 91 -0.43 -7.60 -21.55
CA GLU A 91 0.76 -8.46 -21.50
C GLU A 91 1.47 -8.36 -20.15
N PHE A 92 1.54 -7.16 -19.59
CA PHE A 92 2.13 -6.95 -18.27
C PHE A 92 1.37 -7.67 -17.17
N LEU A 93 0.03 -7.55 -17.14
CA LEU A 93 -0.78 -8.23 -16.13
C LEU A 93 -0.70 -9.76 -16.27
N LEU A 94 -0.74 -10.28 -17.50
CA LEU A 94 -0.58 -11.72 -17.76
C LEU A 94 0.79 -12.23 -17.32
N TYR A 95 1.85 -11.46 -17.56
CA TYR A 95 3.20 -11.78 -17.09
C TYR A 95 3.27 -11.87 -15.56
N VAL A 96 2.73 -10.85 -14.86
CA VAL A 96 2.69 -10.85 -13.39
C VAL A 96 1.81 -11.97 -12.84
N ALA A 97 0.66 -12.25 -13.48
CA ALA A 97 -0.22 -13.36 -13.10
C ALA A 97 0.51 -14.71 -13.19
N ALA A 98 1.30 -14.92 -14.24
CA ALA A 98 2.12 -16.14 -14.39
C ALA A 98 3.19 -16.24 -13.29
N LEU A 99 3.85 -15.13 -12.91
CA LEU A 99 4.79 -15.11 -11.77
C LEU A 99 4.12 -15.42 -10.43
N LYS A 100 2.83 -15.08 -10.30
CA LYS A 100 2.01 -15.39 -9.12
C LYS A 100 1.41 -16.81 -9.16
N GLY A 101 1.67 -17.58 -10.20
CA GLY A 101 1.21 -18.97 -10.34
C GLY A 101 -0.25 -19.13 -10.75
N LEU A 102 -0.90 -18.09 -11.30
CA LEU A 102 -2.26 -18.19 -11.83
C LEU A 102 -2.26 -19.01 -13.12
N ASP A 103 -3.25 -19.87 -13.28
CA ASP A 103 -3.49 -20.55 -14.56
C ASP A 103 -3.94 -19.55 -15.64
N LYS A 104 -3.74 -19.93 -16.91
CA LYS A 104 -3.97 -19.04 -18.04
C LYS A 104 -5.39 -18.47 -18.12
N LYS A 105 -6.41 -19.30 -17.82
CA LYS A 105 -7.81 -18.89 -17.90
C LYS A 105 -8.12 -17.83 -16.83
N THR A 106 -7.78 -18.14 -15.59
CA THR A 106 -7.92 -17.22 -14.43
C THR A 106 -7.13 -15.93 -14.64
N ALA A 107 -5.89 -16.02 -15.19
CA ALA A 107 -5.06 -14.86 -15.46
C ALA A 107 -5.72 -13.90 -16.47
N ILE A 108 -6.29 -14.41 -17.57
CA ILE A 108 -6.99 -13.60 -18.58
C ILE A 108 -8.21 -12.93 -17.96
N GLU A 109 -9.11 -13.72 -17.36
CA GLU A 109 -10.35 -13.23 -16.77
C GLU A 109 -10.10 -12.14 -15.71
N ARG A 110 -9.16 -12.38 -14.78
CA ARG A 110 -8.80 -11.38 -13.76
C ARG A 110 -8.15 -10.14 -14.34
N SER A 111 -7.27 -10.29 -15.32
CA SER A 111 -6.62 -9.14 -15.97
C SER A 111 -7.62 -8.24 -16.67
N GLU A 112 -8.60 -8.81 -17.40
CA GLU A 112 -9.66 -8.05 -18.06
C GLU A 112 -10.52 -7.29 -17.04
N ASN A 113 -11.00 -7.97 -15.99
CA ASN A 113 -11.80 -7.37 -14.93
C ASN A 113 -11.04 -6.25 -14.19
N LEU A 114 -9.77 -6.46 -13.88
CA LEU A 114 -8.95 -5.46 -13.19
C LEU A 114 -8.65 -4.24 -14.07
N LEU A 115 -8.40 -4.44 -15.38
CA LEU A 115 -8.25 -3.33 -16.32
C LEU A 115 -9.52 -2.49 -16.42
N GLU A 116 -10.71 -3.11 -16.39
CA GLU A 116 -11.98 -2.41 -16.33
C GLU A 116 -12.14 -1.61 -15.02
N GLN A 117 -11.88 -2.24 -13.87
CA GLN A 117 -11.98 -1.57 -12.56
C GLN A 117 -11.09 -0.32 -12.46
N VAL A 118 -9.89 -0.37 -13.05
CA VAL A 118 -8.98 0.78 -13.06
C VAL A 118 -9.16 1.66 -14.31
N ASN A 119 -10.18 1.42 -15.18
CA ASN A 119 -10.45 2.09 -16.46
C ASN A 119 -9.23 2.18 -17.37
N LEU A 120 -8.66 1.08 -17.65
CA LEU A 120 -7.61 0.86 -18.65
C LEU A 120 -8.02 -0.14 -19.73
N GLU A 121 -9.30 -0.58 -19.76
CA GLU A 121 -9.80 -1.57 -20.72
C GLU A 121 -9.58 -1.15 -22.18
N LYS A 122 -9.80 0.14 -22.48
CA LYS A 122 -9.59 0.70 -23.83
C LYS A 122 -8.13 0.85 -24.21
N ASP A 123 -7.26 0.96 -23.21
CA ASP A 123 -5.81 1.12 -23.39
C ASP A 123 -5.05 -0.20 -23.16
N ALA A 124 -5.74 -1.29 -22.86
CA ALA A 124 -5.16 -2.60 -22.52
C ALA A 124 -4.12 -3.09 -23.55
N LYS A 125 -4.33 -2.79 -24.84
CA LYS A 125 -3.45 -3.20 -25.95
C LYS A 125 -2.40 -2.15 -26.32
N ARG A 126 -2.38 -0.97 -25.68
CA ARG A 126 -1.36 0.05 -25.89
C ARG A 126 -0.10 -0.28 -25.10
N LYS A 127 1.06 0.08 -25.64
CA LYS A 127 2.35 -0.10 -24.95
C LYS A 127 2.45 0.83 -23.72
N ILE A 128 2.94 0.29 -22.61
CA ILE A 128 3.07 1.00 -21.32
C ILE A 128 3.95 2.25 -21.45
N LYS A 129 4.92 2.29 -22.35
CA LYS A 129 5.72 3.51 -22.62
C LYS A 129 4.86 4.70 -23.08
N THR A 130 3.66 4.46 -23.63
CA THR A 130 2.72 5.51 -24.07
C THR A 130 1.71 5.90 -22.97
N TYR A 131 1.75 5.25 -21.81
CA TYR A 131 0.87 5.55 -20.69
C TYR A 131 1.30 6.82 -19.97
N SER A 132 0.32 7.62 -19.52
CA SER A 132 0.56 8.72 -18.58
C SER A 132 1.01 8.17 -17.22
N GLY A 133 1.51 9.05 -16.34
CA GLY A 133 1.85 8.67 -14.96
C GLY A 133 0.68 8.05 -14.21
N GLY A 134 -0.52 8.65 -14.32
CA GLY A 134 -1.75 8.13 -13.73
C GLY A 134 -2.18 6.77 -14.31
N MET A 135 -2.04 6.55 -15.63
CA MET A 135 -2.30 5.25 -16.25
C MET A 135 -1.34 4.16 -15.73
N LYS A 136 -0.06 4.49 -15.61
CA LYS A 136 0.95 3.57 -15.04
C LYS A 136 0.61 3.23 -13.59
N ARG A 137 0.20 4.21 -12.80
CA ARG A 137 -0.20 4.01 -11.41
C ARG A 137 -1.43 3.11 -11.29
N ARG A 138 -2.44 3.32 -12.13
CA ARG A 138 -3.63 2.46 -12.23
C ARG A 138 -3.27 1.02 -12.58
N LEU A 139 -2.39 0.83 -13.56
CA LEU A 139 -1.87 -0.50 -13.91
C LEU A 139 -1.13 -1.15 -12.72
N GLY A 140 -0.34 -0.35 -11.98
CA GLY A 140 0.34 -0.78 -10.76
C GLY A 140 -0.64 -1.27 -9.69
N ILE A 141 -1.78 -0.60 -9.49
CA ILE A 141 -2.81 -1.08 -8.56
C ILE A 141 -3.45 -2.36 -9.09
N ALA A 142 -3.81 -2.43 -10.37
CA ALA A 142 -4.38 -3.65 -10.96
C ALA A 142 -3.46 -4.88 -10.72
N GLN A 143 -2.15 -4.75 -10.91
CA GLN A 143 -1.22 -5.84 -10.68
C GLN A 143 -1.16 -6.30 -9.21
N THR A 144 -1.42 -5.42 -8.23
CA THR A 144 -1.42 -5.82 -6.83
C THR A 144 -2.57 -6.76 -6.50
N LEU A 145 -3.68 -6.65 -7.23
CA LEU A 145 -4.94 -7.36 -6.97
C LEU A 145 -5.06 -8.70 -7.72
N LEU A 146 -4.10 -9.05 -8.57
CA LEU A 146 -4.17 -10.22 -9.45
C LEU A 146 -4.43 -11.56 -8.72
N ASN A 147 -3.84 -11.76 -7.55
CA ASN A 147 -3.96 -13.00 -6.77
C ASN A 147 -5.01 -12.92 -5.65
N ASP A 148 -5.90 -11.93 -5.69
CA ASP A 148 -6.90 -11.70 -4.62
C ASP A 148 -6.24 -11.61 -3.23
N PRO A 149 -5.29 -10.68 -3.04
CA PRO A 149 -4.54 -10.59 -1.81
C PRO A 149 -5.45 -10.22 -0.65
N LYS A 150 -5.07 -10.62 0.55
CA LYS A 150 -5.79 -10.25 1.77
C LYS A 150 -5.17 -9.03 2.47
N LEU A 151 -3.90 -8.81 2.23
CA LEU A 151 -3.15 -7.64 2.65
C LEU A 151 -2.68 -6.88 1.40
N ILE A 152 -3.09 -5.63 1.26
CA ILE A 152 -2.74 -4.73 0.17
C ILE A 152 -1.90 -3.60 0.76
N VAL A 153 -0.66 -3.45 0.31
CA VAL A 153 0.27 -2.43 0.77
C VAL A 153 0.61 -1.50 -0.39
N LEU A 154 0.32 -0.20 -0.23
CA LEU A 154 0.45 0.81 -1.29
C LEU A 154 1.32 1.96 -0.79
N ASP A 155 2.53 2.09 -1.33
CA ASP A 155 3.47 3.14 -0.96
C ASP A 155 3.27 4.37 -1.87
N GLU A 156 2.74 5.47 -1.30
CA GLU A 156 2.40 6.73 -1.98
C GLU A 156 1.53 6.53 -3.25
N PRO A 157 0.37 5.81 -3.16
CA PRO A 157 -0.38 5.39 -4.35
C PRO A 157 -0.97 6.55 -5.16
N THR A 158 -1.15 7.72 -4.57
CA THR A 158 -1.79 8.91 -5.15
C THR A 158 -0.79 9.99 -5.55
N ALA A 159 0.51 9.79 -5.30
CA ALA A 159 1.54 10.76 -5.63
C ALA A 159 1.56 11.07 -7.14
N GLY A 160 1.57 12.38 -7.48
CA GLY A 160 1.59 12.85 -8.86
C GLY A 160 0.29 12.68 -9.65
N LEU A 161 -0.81 12.30 -8.98
CA LEU A 161 -2.14 12.25 -9.60
C LEU A 161 -2.87 13.59 -9.49
N ASP A 162 -3.70 13.89 -10.49
CA ASP A 162 -4.60 15.02 -10.42
C ASP A 162 -5.74 14.79 -9.40
N PRO A 163 -6.45 15.85 -8.96
CA PRO A 163 -7.50 15.74 -7.94
C PRO A 163 -8.63 14.77 -8.33
N LYS A 164 -9.00 14.66 -9.59
CA LYS A 164 -10.06 13.77 -10.08
C LYS A 164 -9.65 12.30 -9.96
N GLU A 165 -8.41 11.99 -10.33
CA GLU A 165 -7.86 10.65 -10.18
C GLU A 165 -7.74 10.26 -8.68
N ARG A 166 -7.33 11.19 -7.80
CA ARG A 166 -7.26 10.94 -6.34
C ARG A 166 -8.63 10.56 -5.76
N VAL A 167 -9.70 11.28 -6.12
CA VAL A 167 -11.07 10.93 -5.69
C VAL A 167 -11.42 9.51 -6.12
N ARG A 168 -11.08 9.14 -7.36
CA ARG A 168 -11.34 7.81 -7.87
C ARG A 168 -10.59 6.72 -7.11
N PHE A 169 -9.30 6.95 -6.81
CA PHE A 169 -8.50 6.00 -6.04
C PHE A 169 -9.03 5.81 -4.63
N ARG A 170 -9.49 6.88 -3.97
CA ARG A 170 -10.16 6.76 -2.66
C ARG A 170 -11.34 5.79 -2.72
N HIS A 171 -12.22 5.92 -3.70
CA HIS A 171 -13.34 4.98 -3.84
C HIS A 171 -12.89 3.52 -4.07
N ILE A 172 -11.81 3.30 -4.83
CA ILE A 172 -11.24 1.95 -4.99
C ILE A 172 -10.75 1.43 -3.64
N PHE A 173 -10.03 2.23 -2.87
CA PHE A 173 -9.53 1.82 -1.55
C PHE A 173 -10.65 1.55 -0.55
N GLU A 174 -11.69 2.38 -0.50
CA GLU A 174 -12.88 2.17 0.31
C GLU A 174 -13.58 0.83 -0.02
N GLN A 175 -13.71 0.50 -1.30
CA GLN A 175 -14.31 -0.78 -1.70
C GLN A 175 -13.42 -1.97 -1.29
N LEU A 176 -12.11 -1.86 -1.49
CA LEU A 176 -11.15 -2.90 -1.09
C LEU A 176 -11.10 -3.07 0.43
N GLY A 177 -11.19 -2.00 1.20
CA GLY A 177 -11.14 -2.03 2.67
C GLY A 177 -12.24 -2.84 3.32
N LYS A 178 -13.37 -3.08 2.62
CA LYS A 178 -14.49 -3.87 3.17
C LYS A 178 -14.09 -5.31 3.51
N ASP A 179 -13.22 -5.91 2.70
CA ASP A 179 -12.86 -7.33 2.80
C ASP A 179 -11.35 -7.57 2.92
N HIS A 180 -10.54 -6.51 2.80
CA HIS A 180 -9.08 -6.57 2.79
C HIS A 180 -8.47 -5.63 3.82
N ILE A 181 -7.26 -5.93 4.26
CA ILE A 181 -6.42 -4.96 4.98
C ILE A 181 -5.72 -4.11 3.92
N VAL A 182 -6.06 -2.83 3.81
CA VAL A 182 -5.44 -1.88 2.86
C VAL A 182 -4.58 -0.90 3.63
N LEU A 183 -3.26 -1.10 3.62
CA LEU A 183 -2.30 -0.18 4.22
C LEU A 183 -1.74 0.74 3.13
N LEU A 184 -2.02 2.02 3.22
CA LEU A 184 -1.50 3.01 2.28
C LEU A 184 -0.69 4.09 3.00
N SER A 185 0.51 4.39 2.49
CA SER A 185 1.28 5.54 2.96
C SER A 185 0.94 6.77 2.14
N THR A 186 0.93 7.92 2.80
CA THR A 186 0.87 9.23 2.14
C THR A 186 1.43 10.31 3.06
N HIS A 187 1.87 11.40 2.47
CA HIS A 187 2.14 12.67 3.16
C HIS A 187 1.03 13.69 2.93
N ILE A 188 -0.02 13.32 2.17
CA ILE A 188 -1.16 14.16 1.83
C ILE A 188 -2.35 13.73 2.68
N VAL A 189 -2.64 14.49 3.74
CA VAL A 189 -3.69 14.20 4.70
C VAL A 189 -5.05 13.99 4.03
N SER A 190 -5.42 14.85 3.08
CA SER A 190 -6.69 14.78 2.37
C SER A 190 -6.89 13.51 1.53
N ASP A 191 -5.85 12.71 1.29
CA ASP A 191 -5.99 11.45 0.56
C ASP A 191 -6.58 10.33 1.43
N ILE A 192 -6.40 10.42 2.75
CA ILE A 192 -6.87 9.41 3.72
C ILE A 192 -8.01 9.90 4.61
N GLU A 193 -8.12 11.21 4.85
CA GLU A 193 -9.12 11.84 5.72
C GLU A 193 -10.55 11.33 5.49
N LYS A 194 -10.90 11.01 4.26
CA LYS A 194 -12.26 10.61 3.89
C LYS A 194 -12.42 9.11 3.62
N CYS A 195 -11.34 8.34 3.66
CA CYS A 195 -11.40 6.92 3.31
C CYS A 195 -10.73 6.00 4.33
N ALA A 196 -9.94 6.53 5.26
CA ALA A 196 -9.27 5.69 6.24
C ALA A 196 -10.18 5.37 7.43
N ASP A 197 -10.34 4.08 7.71
CA ASP A 197 -11.01 3.58 8.92
C ASP A 197 -10.09 3.72 10.14
N ARG A 198 -8.78 3.75 9.91
CA ARG A 198 -7.75 3.83 10.95
C ARG A 198 -6.53 4.58 10.44
N ILE A 199 -5.88 5.31 11.34
CA ILE A 199 -4.72 6.14 11.04
C ILE A 199 -3.57 5.73 11.96
N LEU A 200 -2.42 5.46 11.35
CA LEU A 200 -1.15 5.27 12.05
C LEU A 200 -0.25 6.46 11.72
N VAL A 201 0.34 7.08 12.74
CA VAL A 201 1.33 8.14 12.54
C VAL A 201 2.69 7.68 13.00
N ILE A 202 3.68 7.76 12.09
CA ILE A 202 5.07 7.46 12.40
C ILE A 202 5.87 8.77 12.41
N LYS A 203 6.54 9.03 13.52
CA LYS A 203 7.50 10.13 13.70
C LYS A 203 8.81 9.57 14.23
N ASP A 204 9.95 9.88 13.60
CA ASP A 204 11.29 9.43 14.00
C ASP A 204 11.41 7.91 14.23
N GLY A 205 10.74 7.14 13.39
CA GLY A 205 10.71 5.68 13.48
C GLY A 205 9.81 5.12 14.58
N GLN A 206 9.09 5.95 15.32
CA GLN A 206 8.16 5.54 16.38
C GLN A 206 6.70 5.71 15.95
N LYS A 207 5.83 4.83 16.42
CA LYS A 207 4.39 4.99 16.27
C LYS A 207 3.89 5.95 17.36
N VAL A 208 3.54 7.18 16.96
CA VAL A 208 3.09 8.23 17.88
C VAL A 208 1.56 8.32 17.97
N PHE A 209 0.85 7.77 16.99
CA PHE A 209 -0.61 7.67 17.03
C PHE A 209 -1.08 6.38 16.34
N ASP A 210 -2.21 5.87 16.83
CA ASP A 210 -2.87 4.68 16.31
C ASP A 210 -4.35 4.71 16.70
N GLY A 211 -5.21 5.22 15.81
CA GLY A 211 -6.62 5.45 16.11
C GLY A 211 -7.43 5.83 14.88
N THR A 212 -8.67 6.28 15.12
CA THR A 212 -9.60 6.80 14.10
C THR A 212 -9.41 8.31 13.90
N GLU A 213 -10.02 8.87 12.84
CA GLU A 213 -10.08 10.31 12.63
C GLU A 213 -10.75 11.04 13.80
N GLN A 214 -11.80 10.45 14.39
CA GLN A 214 -12.49 11.03 15.55
C GLN A 214 -11.57 11.12 16.77
N GLU A 215 -10.73 10.13 16.99
CA GLU A 215 -9.73 10.13 18.07
C GLU A 215 -8.59 11.13 17.82
N ALA A 216 -8.35 11.50 16.56
CA ALA A 216 -7.42 12.57 16.16
C ALA A 216 -8.05 13.99 16.27
N GLY A 217 -9.35 14.11 16.63
CA GLY A 217 -10.03 15.39 16.86
C GLY A 217 -10.89 15.90 15.72
N ASN A 218 -11.24 15.06 14.73
CA ASN A 218 -12.06 15.36 13.55
C ASN A 218 -11.45 16.40 12.56
N ASP A 219 -10.24 16.86 12.79
CA ASP A 219 -9.45 17.70 11.89
C ASP A 219 -8.06 17.10 11.77
N LEU A 220 -7.94 16.18 10.84
CA LEU A 220 -6.69 15.42 10.65
C LEU A 220 -5.54 16.31 10.16
N GLU A 221 -5.84 17.40 9.45
CA GLU A 221 -4.82 18.34 8.97
C GLU A 221 -4.22 19.13 10.14
N SER A 222 -5.06 19.68 11.03
CA SER A 222 -4.59 20.34 12.27
C SER A 222 -3.85 19.37 13.17
N PHE A 223 -4.34 18.15 13.35
CA PHE A 223 -3.66 17.10 14.12
C PHE A 223 -2.27 16.77 13.55
N TYR A 224 -2.16 16.68 12.22
CA TYR A 224 -0.88 16.44 11.55
C TYR A 224 0.10 17.59 11.78
N LEU A 225 -0.38 18.83 11.67
CA LEU A 225 0.43 20.03 11.93
C LEU A 225 0.88 20.10 13.39
N ASP A 226 0.05 19.72 14.36
CA ASP A 226 0.44 19.68 15.78
C ASP A 226 1.57 18.69 16.05
N ILE A 227 1.57 17.55 15.34
CA ILE A 227 2.64 16.54 15.47
C ILE A 227 3.94 16.98 14.79
N PHE A 228 3.84 17.61 13.60
CA PHE A 228 4.99 17.86 12.72
C PHE A 228 5.32 19.35 12.52
N GLY A 229 4.41 20.29 12.85
CA GLY A 229 4.53 21.72 12.56
C GLY A 229 5.57 22.51 13.39
N GLY A 230 6.35 21.87 14.24
CA GLY A 230 7.47 22.45 14.97
C GLY A 230 8.85 22.15 14.38
N GLU A 231 8.91 21.58 13.18
CA GLU A 231 10.15 21.10 12.53
C GLU A 231 10.44 21.95 11.25
N ASP A 232 10.53 23.28 11.37
CA ASP A 232 11.13 24.19 10.38
C ASP A 232 12.58 24.53 10.76
#